data_2534828e044f4cb73eaefeb8198e23d4
#
_entry.id   2534828e044f4cb73eaefeb8198e23d4
#
_cell.length_a   1.000
_cell.length_b   1.000
_cell.length_c   1.000
_cell.angle_alpha   90.00
_cell.angle_beta   90.00
_cell.angle_gamma   90.00
#
_symmetry.space_group_name_H-M   'P 1'
#
loop_
_entity.id
_entity.type
_entity.pdbx_description
1 polymer ?
#
loop_
_entity_poly.entity_id
_entity_poly.type
_entity_poly.pdbx_seq_one_letter_code
_entity_poly.pdbx_strand_id
1 'polypeptide(L)'
;MNMNFSKKIAIIGGGNIVMSIARWLVHSSEFSPEHIVISRKTSDLPKNLNEEGFTYTDDNISAVEQSQIIIVAVLPQLAYSIFKEISSVVTEKHSLISIVTGVSIAEIEEYIHQPICIARAMPNTAIKIRESMTCIASNNKNSPEFADIINMFEMLGKTLVIDESLISSATALGSCGIAFFLRS
;
A
#
# COMPACT_ATOMS: atom_id res chain seq x y z
N MET A 1 -21.67 8.19 5.97
CA MET A 1 -21.64 6.82 6.45
C MET A 1 -20.28 6.66 7.11
N ASN A 2 -20.22 6.70 8.45
CA ASN A 2 -18.93 6.56 9.16
C ASN A 2 -18.48 5.12 9.02
N MET A 3 -17.55 4.85 8.12
CA MET A 3 -16.85 3.58 8.08
C MET A 3 -15.83 3.59 9.20
N ASN A 4 -16.18 2.94 10.31
CA ASN A 4 -15.24 2.74 11.41
C ASN A 4 -14.27 1.64 10.97
N PHE A 5 -13.15 2.02 10.34
CA PHE A 5 -12.11 1.06 9.97
C PHE A 5 -11.43 0.58 11.25
N SER A 6 -11.97 -0.49 11.84
CA SER A 6 -11.31 -1.21 12.96
C SER A 6 -10.11 -2.05 12.49
N LYS A 7 -9.85 -2.10 11.17
CA LYS A 7 -8.77 -2.90 10.57
C LYS A 7 -7.42 -2.23 10.81
N LYS A 8 -6.44 -3.01 11.25
CA LYS A 8 -5.05 -2.58 11.33
C LYS A 8 -4.35 -2.76 9.99
N ILE A 9 -3.42 -1.87 9.72
CA ILE A 9 -2.65 -1.82 8.48
C ILE A 9 -1.17 -2.05 8.79
N ALA A 10 -0.57 -3.07 8.18
CA ALA A 10 0.88 -3.22 8.13
C ALA A 10 1.40 -2.53 6.86
N ILE A 11 2.37 -1.66 6.99
CA ILE A 11 3.06 -1.03 5.87
C ILE A 11 4.51 -1.52 5.88
N ILE A 12 4.87 -2.32 4.88
CA ILE A 12 6.24 -2.84 4.72
C ILE A 12 6.99 -1.96 3.74
N GLY A 13 7.96 -1.24 4.25
CA GLY A 13 8.70 -0.22 3.56
C GLY A 13 8.47 1.17 4.16
N GLY A 14 9.28 2.14 3.80
CA GLY A 14 9.24 3.45 4.46
C GLY A 14 9.58 4.62 3.55
N GLY A 15 9.31 4.49 2.26
CA GLY A 15 9.52 5.58 1.30
C GLY A 15 8.52 6.74 1.48
N ASN A 16 8.80 7.86 0.81
CA ASN A 16 7.98 9.08 0.92
C ASN A 16 6.51 8.88 0.56
N ILE A 17 6.20 8.01 -0.40
CA ILE A 17 4.82 7.71 -0.81
C ILE A 17 4.07 7.04 0.34
N VAL A 18 4.69 6.06 0.97
CA VAL A 18 4.11 5.30 2.08
C VAL A 18 3.82 6.17 3.29
N MET A 19 4.78 7.02 3.66
CA MET A 19 4.57 7.96 4.76
C MET A 19 3.45 8.95 4.46
N SER A 20 3.28 9.35 3.19
CA SER A 20 2.14 10.16 2.77
C SER A 20 0.82 9.41 2.90
N ILE A 21 0.77 8.12 2.50
CA ILE A 21 -0.41 7.28 2.69
C ILE A 21 -0.77 7.20 4.17
N ALA A 22 0.16 6.81 5.04
CA ALA A 22 -0.08 6.68 6.47
C ALA A 22 -0.62 7.97 7.10
N ARG A 23 0.01 9.10 6.83
CA ARG A 23 -0.40 10.41 7.36
C ARG A 23 -1.80 10.82 6.91
N TRP A 24 -2.12 10.63 5.63
CA TRP A 24 -3.42 11.00 5.11
C TRP A 24 -4.55 10.07 5.58
N LEU A 25 -4.29 8.77 5.76
CA LEU A 25 -5.25 7.86 6.36
C LEU A 25 -5.62 8.30 7.79
N VAL A 26 -4.66 8.72 8.58
CA VAL A 26 -4.92 9.29 9.92
C VAL A 26 -5.62 10.62 9.83
N HIS A 27 -5.21 11.51 8.90
CA HIS A 27 -5.83 12.82 8.73
C HIS A 27 -7.31 12.73 8.29
N SER A 28 -7.71 11.65 7.61
CA SER A 28 -9.11 11.41 7.23
C SER A 28 -10.02 11.13 8.43
N SER A 29 -9.45 10.90 9.62
CA SER A 29 -10.14 10.51 10.86
C SER A 29 -10.83 9.14 10.79
N GLU A 30 -10.59 8.36 9.74
CA GLU A 30 -11.08 6.98 9.62
C GLU A 30 -10.11 5.97 10.27
N PHE A 31 -8.84 6.34 10.42
CA PHE A 31 -7.80 5.54 11.06
C PHE A 31 -7.13 6.34 12.17
N SER A 32 -6.90 5.71 13.31
CA SER A 32 -5.99 6.28 14.31
C SER A 32 -4.55 5.79 14.08
N PRO A 33 -3.53 6.56 14.51
CA PRO A 33 -2.13 6.21 14.27
C PRO A 33 -1.74 4.81 14.78
N GLU A 34 -2.31 4.38 15.91
CA GLU A 34 -2.08 3.06 16.51
C GLU A 34 -2.62 1.88 15.65
N HIS A 35 -3.47 2.16 14.66
CA HIS A 35 -3.92 1.16 13.71
C HIS A 35 -2.93 0.94 12.56
N ILE A 36 -1.85 1.75 12.48
CA ILE A 36 -0.88 1.66 11.41
C ILE A 36 0.48 1.24 11.98
N VAL A 37 0.93 0.07 11.53
CA VAL A 37 2.26 -0.48 11.87
C VAL A 37 3.16 -0.31 10.66
N ILE A 38 4.26 0.41 10.79
CA ILE A 38 5.23 0.63 9.72
C ILE A 38 6.46 -0.23 9.99
N SER A 39 6.70 -1.18 9.10
CA SER A 39 7.90 -2.03 9.15
C SER A 39 8.98 -1.49 8.23
N ARG A 40 10.13 -1.16 8.81
CA ARG A 40 11.33 -0.74 8.10
C ARG A 40 12.58 -0.92 8.96
N LYS A 41 13.74 -1.00 8.32
CA LYS A 41 15.02 -1.12 9.03
C LYS A 41 15.23 0.06 9.98
N THR A 42 15.66 -0.23 11.18
CA THR A 42 15.90 0.77 12.26
C THR A 42 16.86 1.89 11.83
N SER A 43 17.86 1.58 10.99
CA SER A 43 18.79 2.58 10.44
C SER A 43 18.15 3.69 9.62
N ASP A 44 16.94 3.44 9.10
CA ASP A 44 16.26 4.32 8.16
C ASP A 44 15.12 5.12 8.81
N LEU A 45 14.96 5.00 10.14
CA LEU A 45 13.90 5.67 10.87
C LEU A 45 14.15 7.18 10.95
N PRO A 46 13.20 8.04 10.52
CA PRO A 46 13.28 9.47 10.77
C PRO A 46 13.31 9.76 12.27
N LYS A 47 14.09 10.77 12.69
CA LYS A 47 14.29 11.11 14.11
C LYS A 47 13.02 11.53 14.87
N ASN A 48 11.96 11.91 14.16
CA ASN A 48 10.72 12.48 14.72
C ASN A 48 9.53 11.51 14.68
N LEU A 49 9.74 10.20 14.52
CA LEU A 49 8.68 9.22 14.31
C LEU A 49 7.72 9.07 15.50
N ASN A 50 8.23 9.19 16.72
CA ASN A 50 7.42 9.04 17.94
C ASN A 50 6.36 10.16 18.09
N GLU A 51 6.52 11.28 17.35
CA GLU A 51 5.60 12.42 17.44
C GLU A 51 4.30 12.18 16.63
N GLU A 52 4.32 11.27 15.65
CA GLU A 52 3.16 11.01 14.78
C GLU A 52 2.25 9.88 15.31
N GLY A 53 2.66 9.18 16.37
CA GLY A 53 1.86 8.14 17.04
C GLY A 53 1.77 6.80 16.30
N PHE A 54 2.50 6.61 15.20
CA PHE A 54 2.56 5.33 14.48
C PHE A 54 3.35 4.28 15.28
N THR A 55 2.97 3.02 15.11
CA THR A 55 3.78 1.90 15.60
C THR A 55 4.87 1.56 14.59
N TYR A 56 6.11 1.39 15.05
CA TYR A 56 7.24 1.01 14.21
C TYR A 56 7.85 -0.32 14.63
N THR A 57 8.32 -1.10 13.65
CA THR A 57 9.04 -2.35 13.86
C THR A 57 10.04 -2.57 12.73
N ASP A 58 11.03 -3.42 12.94
CA ASP A 58 11.91 -3.96 11.88
C ASP A 58 11.57 -5.43 11.54
N ASP A 59 10.50 -5.96 12.14
CA ASP A 59 9.99 -7.31 11.94
C ASP A 59 8.73 -7.28 11.07
N ASN A 60 8.85 -7.70 9.80
CA ASN A 60 7.75 -7.76 8.85
C ASN A 60 6.69 -8.79 9.26
N ILE A 61 7.10 -9.91 9.85
CA ILE A 61 6.21 -10.98 10.30
C ILE A 61 5.30 -10.46 11.39
N SER A 62 5.90 -9.87 12.44
CA SER A 62 5.13 -9.27 13.54
C SER A 62 4.18 -8.17 13.07
N ALA A 63 4.57 -7.35 12.10
CA ALA A 63 3.71 -6.33 11.52
C ALA A 63 2.48 -6.95 10.83
N VAL A 64 2.67 -8.02 10.05
CA VAL A 64 1.60 -8.70 9.32
C VAL A 64 0.65 -9.42 10.27
N GLU A 65 1.16 -10.18 11.25
CA GLU A 65 0.34 -10.97 12.18
C GLU A 65 -0.71 -10.13 12.94
N GLN A 66 -0.39 -8.89 13.25
CA GLN A 66 -1.29 -8.00 14.00
C GLN A 66 -2.20 -7.13 13.11
N SER A 67 -2.16 -7.32 11.79
CA SER A 67 -2.86 -6.48 10.81
C SER A 67 -3.87 -7.27 9.97
N GLN A 68 -4.72 -6.60 9.22
CA GLN A 68 -5.64 -7.19 8.24
C GLN A 68 -5.36 -6.68 6.82
N ILE A 69 -4.78 -5.50 6.69
CA ILE A 69 -4.38 -4.92 5.39
C ILE A 69 -2.86 -4.85 5.37
N ILE A 70 -2.25 -5.41 4.34
CA ILE A 70 -0.80 -5.41 4.15
C ILE A 70 -0.49 -4.53 2.95
N ILE A 71 0.30 -3.48 3.14
CA ILE A 71 0.81 -2.63 2.05
C ILE A 71 2.30 -2.90 1.88
N VAL A 72 2.69 -3.43 0.72
CA VAL A 72 4.10 -3.66 0.38
C VAL A 72 4.57 -2.54 -0.54
N ALA A 73 5.54 -1.76 -0.08
CA ALA A 73 6.07 -0.57 -0.74
C ALA A 73 7.60 -0.49 -0.61
N VAL A 74 8.25 -1.51 -1.10
CA VAL A 74 9.70 -1.65 -1.12
C VAL A 74 10.26 -1.47 -2.53
N LEU A 75 11.58 -1.40 -2.66
CA LEU A 75 12.23 -1.45 -3.96
C LEU A 75 11.93 -2.79 -4.67
N PRO A 76 11.77 -2.82 -6.00
CA PRO A 76 11.46 -4.05 -6.74
C PRO A 76 12.40 -5.21 -6.44
N GLN A 77 13.69 -4.94 -6.24
CA GLN A 77 14.71 -5.95 -5.93
C GLN A 77 14.49 -6.67 -4.59
N LEU A 78 13.74 -6.05 -3.68
CA LEU A 78 13.45 -6.61 -2.35
C LEU A 78 12.08 -7.30 -2.30
N ALA A 79 11.20 -7.06 -3.28
CA ALA A 79 9.81 -7.48 -3.23
C ALA A 79 9.65 -8.99 -3.04
N TYR A 80 10.35 -9.78 -3.83
CA TYR A 80 10.23 -11.25 -3.77
C TYR A 80 10.71 -11.83 -2.43
N SER A 81 11.77 -11.27 -1.84
CA SER A 81 12.22 -11.70 -0.52
C SER A 81 11.21 -11.36 0.58
N ILE A 82 10.54 -10.20 0.47
CA ILE A 82 9.48 -9.79 1.40
C ILE A 82 8.25 -10.68 1.24
N PHE A 83 7.76 -10.95 0.02
CA PHE A 83 6.62 -11.85 -0.18
C PHE A 83 6.91 -13.24 0.37
N LYS A 84 8.11 -13.78 0.12
CA LYS A 84 8.54 -15.06 0.67
C LYS A 84 8.59 -15.05 2.20
N GLU A 85 9.08 -13.98 2.81
CA GLU A 85 9.17 -13.83 4.26
C GLU A 85 7.79 -13.85 4.91
N ILE A 86 6.87 -12.99 4.43
CA ILE A 86 5.55 -12.85 5.03
C ILE A 86 4.58 -13.99 4.67
N SER A 87 4.87 -14.79 3.66
CA SER A 87 3.99 -15.88 3.21
C SER A 87 3.62 -16.88 4.30
N SER A 88 4.50 -17.07 5.28
CA SER A 88 4.30 -17.98 6.41
C SER A 88 3.20 -17.55 7.38
N VAL A 89 2.87 -16.26 7.42
CA VAL A 89 1.91 -15.66 8.36
C VAL A 89 0.71 -15.03 7.68
N VAL A 90 0.72 -14.91 6.35
CA VAL A 90 -0.46 -14.48 5.59
C VAL A 90 -1.54 -15.55 5.64
N THR A 91 -2.77 -15.14 5.94
CA THR A 91 -3.95 -16.00 6.05
C THR A 91 -5.13 -15.36 5.31
N GLU A 92 -6.23 -16.09 5.17
CA GLU A 92 -7.46 -15.62 4.49
C GLU A 92 -8.06 -14.32 5.07
N LYS A 93 -7.70 -13.94 6.29
CA LYS A 93 -8.15 -12.68 6.90
C LYS A 93 -7.45 -11.43 6.35
N HIS A 94 -6.38 -11.63 5.57
CA HIS A 94 -5.60 -10.51 5.04
C HIS A 94 -6.04 -10.09 3.65
N SER A 95 -5.79 -8.84 3.32
CA SER A 95 -5.71 -8.34 1.95
C SER A 95 -4.32 -7.72 1.72
N LEU A 96 -3.78 -7.86 0.51
CA LEU A 96 -2.44 -7.38 0.17
C LEU A 96 -2.51 -6.32 -0.93
N ILE A 97 -1.84 -5.21 -0.70
CA ILE A 97 -1.71 -4.11 -1.65
C ILE A 97 -0.24 -3.95 -2.00
N SER A 98 0.11 -4.16 -3.25
CA SER A 98 1.46 -3.90 -3.75
C SER A 98 1.54 -2.53 -4.41
N ILE A 99 2.47 -1.69 -3.94
CA ILE A 99 2.84 -0.43 -4.60
C ILE A 99 4.19 -0.60 -5.31
N VAL A 100 4.63 -1.84 -5.48
CA VAL A 100 5.92 -2.16 -6.09
C VAL A 100 5.80 -2.09 -7.61
N THR A 101 6.69 -1.33 -8.24
CA THR A 101 6.74 -1.24 -9.70
C THR A 101 7.29 -2.55 -10.30
N GLY A 102 6.67 -3.02 -11.38
CA GLY A 102 7.19 -4.12 -12.17
C GLY A 102 6.97 -5.53 -11.61
N VAL A 103 6.19 -5.67 -10.52
CA VAL A 103 5.80 -6.98 -9.97
C VAL A 103 4.30 -7.18 -10.20
N SER A 104 3.92 -8.25 -10.89
CA SER A 104 2.53 -8.59 -11.22
C SER A 104 1.80 -9.28 -10.06
N ILE A 105 0.47 -9.30 -10.13
CA ILE A 105 -0.36 -10.06 -9.18
C ILE A 105 -0.02 -11.54 -9.25
N ALA A 106 0.15 -12.10 -10.45
CA ALA A 106 0.50 -13.50 -10.63
C ALA A 106 1.84 -13.85 -9.94
N GLU A 107 2.85 -12.99 -10.06
CA GLU A 107 4.14 -13.18 -9.36
C GLU A 107 3.98 -13.09 -7.83
N ILE A 108 3.08 -12.25 -7.31
CA ILE A 108 2.79 -12.20 -5.87
C ILE A 108 2.11 -13.50 -5.43
N GLU A 109 1.16 -14.03 -6.21
CA GLU A 109 0.44 -15.27 -5.93
C GLU A 109 1.37 -16.50 -5.89
N GLU A 110 2.51 -16.47 -6.61
CA GLU A 110 3.54 -17.52 -6.54
C GLU A 110 4.17 -17.67 -5.15
N TYR A 111 4.10 -16.63 -4.32
CA TYR A 111 4.61 -16.65 -2.94
C TYR A 111 3.48 -16.72 -1.90
N ILE A 112 2.38 -16.00 -2.17
CA ILE A 112 1.24 -15.93 -1.26
C ILE A 112 0.20 -16.98 -1.69
N HIS A 113 0.32 -18.18 -1.16
CA HIS A 113 -0.54 -19.32 -1.49
C HIS A 113 -1.92 -19.29 -0.81
N GLN A 114 -2.39 -18.12 -0.39
CA GLN A 114 -3.68 -17.95 0.26
C GLN A 114 -4.68 -17.27 -0.71
N PRO A 115 -5.97 -17.67 -0.69
CA PRO A 115 -7.00 -17.09 -1.57
C PRO A 115 -7.47 -15.72 -1.07
N ILE A 116 -6.55 -14.76 -1.03
CA ILE A 116 -6.80 -13.41 -0.55
C ILE A 116 -7.00 -12.42 -1.69
N CYS A 117 -7.60 -11.27 -1.37
CA CYS A 117 -7.62 -10.13 -2.29
C CYS A 117 -6.20 -9.54 -2.40
N ILE A 118 -5.64 -9.60 -3.61
CA ILE A 118 -4.38 -8.94 -3.94
C ILE A 118 -4.68 -7.80 -4.90
N ALA A 119 -4.24 -6.60 -4.56
CA ALA A 119 -4.35 -5.42 -5.40
C ALA A 119 -2.97 -4.82 -5.71
N ARG A 120 -2.82 -4.29 -6.92
CA ARG A 120 -1.71 -3.41 -7.28
C ARG A 120 -2.23 -1.99 -7.34
N ALA A 121 -1.61 -1.10 -6.61
CA ALA A 121 -1.95 0.31 -6.59
C ALA A 121 -0.75 1.15 -7.04
N MET A 122 -0.96 2.02 -8.01
CA MET A 122 0.07 2.92 -8.52
C MET A 122 -0.35 4.38 -8.29
N PRO A 123 -0.14 4.90 -7.07
CA PRO A 123 -0.33 6.30 -6.78
C PRO A 123 0.77 7.13 -7.45
N ASN A 124 0.48 8.38 -7.72
CA ASN A 124 1.49 9.34 -8.18
C ASN A 124 1.98 10.25 -7.03
N THR A 125 2.97 11.09 -7.32
CA THR A 125 3.59 11.97 -6.31
C THR A 125 2.64 13.02 -5.72
N ALA A 126 1.50 13.32 -6.39
CA ALA A 126 0.47 14.23 -5.88
C ALA A 126 -0.26 13.69 -4.65
N ILE A 127 0.02 12.43 -4.24
CA ILE A 127 -0.46 11.88 -2.99
C ILE A 127 -0.03 12.72 -1.78
N LYS A 128 1.09 13.44 -1.88
CA LYS A 128 1.58 14.35 -0.83
C LYS A 128 0.61 15.49 -0.51
N ILE A 129 -0.21 15.89 -1.47
CA ILE A 129 -1.20 16.97 -1.34
C ILE A 129 -2.64 16.47 -1.47
N ARG A 130 -2.87 15.16 -1.35
CA ARG A 130 -4.18 14.50 -1.47
C ARG A 130 -4.84 14.66 -2.85
N GLU A 131 -4.05 14.83 -3.87
CA GLU A 131 -4.51 14.96 -5.27
C GLU A 131 -3.97 13.82 -6.13
N SER A 132 -3.77 12.63 -5.51
CA SER A 132 -3.32 11.46 -6.26
C SER A 132 -4.37 11.02 -7.27
N MET A 133 -3.90 10.63 -8.45
CA MET A 133 -4.63 9.72 -9.31
C MET A 133 -4.00 8.33 -9.13
N THR A 134 -4.70 7.43 -8.47
CA THR A 134 -4.22 6.07 -8.20
C THR A 134 -4.89 5.08 -9.14
N CYS A 135 -4.11 4.44 -10.01
CA CYS A 135 -4.58 3.31 -10.80
C CYS A 135 -4.49 2.03 -9.98
N ILE A 136 -5.58 1.25 -9.95
CA ILE A 136 -5.66 0.04 -9.13
C ILE A 136 -6.17 -1.13 -9.97
N ALA A 137 -5.48 -2.27 -9.85
CA ALA A 137 -5.92 -3.56 -10.41
C ALA A 137 -5.97 -4.60 -9.29
N SER A 138 -6.80 -5.64 -9.43
CA SER A 138 -6.93 -6.71 -8.44
C SER A 138 -7.24 -8.05 -9.11
N ASN A 139 -6.84 -9.15 -8.45
CA ASN A 139 -7.28 -10.51 -8.78
C ASN A 139 -8.75 -10.77 -8.47
N ASN A 140 -9.37 -9.98 -7.58
CA ASN A 140 -10.77 -10.14 -7.18
C ASN A 140 -11.48 -8.78 -7.04
N LYS A 141 -11.92 -8.23 -8.17
CA LYS A 141 -12.58 -6.90 -8.24
C LYS A 141 -13.94 -6.85 -7.54
N ASN A 142 -14.56 -7.99 -7.23
CA ASN A 142 -15.89 -8.07 -6.63
C ASN A 142 -15.88 -8.38 -5.13
N SER A 143 -14.70 -8.53 -4.53
CA SER A 143 -14.60 -8.82 -3.10
C SER A 143 -14.87 -7.59 -2.23
N PRO A 144 -15.42 -7.77 -1.02
CA PRO A 144 -15.56 -6.69 -0.03
C PRO A 144 -14.21 -6.05 0.31
N GLU A 145 -13.13 -6.84 0.37
CA GLU A 145 -11.78 -6.37 0.65
C GLU A 145 -11.28 -5.42 -0.43
N PHE A 146 -11.63 -5.68 -1.70
CA PHE A 146 -11.29 -4.76 -2.78
C PHE A 146 -12.05 -3.44 -2.67
N ALA A 147 -13.32 -3.49 -2.28
CA ALA A 147 -14.10 -2.27 -2.02
C ALA A 147 -13.46 -1.43 -0.88
N ASP A 148 -12.99 -2.08 0.19
CA ASP A 148 -12.28 -1.41 1.28
C ASP A 148 -10.98 -0.75 0.78
N ILE A 149 -10.22 -1.43 -0.10
CA ILE A 149 -9.00 -0.90 -0.71
C ILE A 149 -9.32 0.34 -1.56
N ILE A 150 -10.36 0.30 -2.40
CA ILE A 150 -10.79 1.45 -3.19
C ILE A 150 -11.14 2.62 -2.28
N ASN A 151 -12.00 2.41 -1.29
CA ASN A 151 -12.41 3.43 -0.33
C ASN A 151 -11.20 4.07 0.38
N MET A 152 -10.21 3.25 0.77
CA MET A 152 -8.98 3.73 1.40
C MET A 152 -8.18 4.65 0.47
N PHE A 153 -8.05 4.31 -0.81
CA PHE A 153 -7.32 5.16 -1.76
C PHE A 153 -8.12 6.40 -2.19
N GLU A 154 -9.45 6.37 -2.16
CA GLU A 154 -10.30 7.54 -2.41
C GLU A 154 -10.13 8.64 -1.35
N MET A 155 -9.72 8.29 -0.13
CA MET A 155 -9.31 9.27 0.89
C MET A 155 -8.04 10.04 0.51
N LEU A 156 -7.23 9.48 -0.40
CA LEU A 156 -5.92 10.00 -0.82
C LEU A 156 -5.97 10.75 -2.16
N GLY A 157 -7.13 10.76 -2.81
CA GLY A 157 -7.34 11.37 -4.12
C GLY A 157 -8.35 10.59 -4.94
N LYS A 158 -8.19 10.58 -6.26
CA LYS A 158 -9.06 9.83 -7.17
C LYS A 158 -8.49 8.44 -7.45
N THR A 159 -9.38 7.45 -7.56
CA THR A 159 -9.02 6.09 -7.94
C THR A 159 -9.57 5.75 -9.33
N LEU A 160 -8.83 4.94 -10.06
CA LEU A 160 -9.24 4.37 -11.33
C LEU A 160 -8.98 2.87 -11.34
N VAL A 161 -10.03 2.08 -11.36
CA VAL A 161 -9.92 0.62 -11.49
C VAL A 161 -9.66 0.27 -12.94
N ILE A 162 -8.55 -0.41 -13.19
CA ILE A 162 -8.12 -0.80 -14.55
C ILE A 162 -7.78 -2.29 -14.59
N ASP A 163 -7.53 -2.80 -15.78
CA ASP A 163 -6.93 -4.12 -15.95
C ASP A 163 -5.44 -4.06 -15.63
N GLU A 164 -4.89 -5.12 -15.05
CA GLU A 164 -3.51 -5.14 -14.62
C GLU A 164 -2.52 -4.88 -15.76
N SER A 165 -2.82 -5.37 -16.96
CA SER A 165 -2.02 -5.15 -18.17
C SER A 165 -1.80 -3.66 -18.48
N LEU A 166 -2.69 -2.78 -18.03
CA LEU A 166 -2.61 -1.33 -18.26
C LEU A 166 -1.83 -0.58 -17.17
N ILE A 167 -1.49 -1.23 -16.06
CA ILE A 167 -0.78 -0.58 -14.92
C ILE A 167 0.52 0.07 -15.35
N SER A 168 1.33 -0.61 -16.18
CA SER A 168 2.62 -0.07 -16.63
C SER A 168 2.44 1.18 -17.48
N SER A 169 1.47 1.18 -18.41
CA SER A 169 1.16 2.34 -19.26
C SER A 169 0.61 3.50 -18.45
N ALA A 170 -0.29 3.20 -17.50
CA ALA A 170 -0.85 4.20 -16.59
C ALA A 170 0.23 4.83 -15.69
N THR A 171 1.19 4.04 -15.23
CA THR A 171 2.34 4.52 -14.45
C THR A 171 3.21 5.47 -15.28
N ALA A 172 3.49 5.12 -16.52
CA ALA A 172 4.28 5.98 -17.43
C ALA A 172 3.59 7.34 -17.66
N LEU A 173 2.28 7.33 -17.89
CA LEU A 173 1.49 8.56 -18.10
C LEU A 173 1.33 9.38 -16.81
N GLY A 174 0.96 8.75 -15.69
CA GLY A 174 0.63 9.42 -14.44
C GLY A 174 1.85 9.89 -13.64
N SER A 175 2.99 9.21 -13.76
CA SER A 175 4.20 9.55 -12.99
C SER A 175 5.25 10.27 -13.86
N CYS A 176 5.56 9.76 -15.03
CA CYS A 176 6.59 10.31 -15.90
C CYS A 176 6.05 11.45 -16.78
N GLY A 177 4.82 11.36 -17.28
CA GLY A 177 4.20 12.36 -18.12
C GLY A 177 4.09 13.72 -17.43
N ILE A 178 3.63 13.76 -16.18
CA ILE A 178 3.51 15.00 -15.37
C ILE A 178 4.90 15.63 -15.16
N ALA A 179 5.93 14.83 -14.87
CA ALA A 179 7.29 15.33 -14.69
C ALA A 179 7.87 15.93 -15.96
N PHE A 180 7.46 15.43 -17.12
CA PHE A 180 7.90 15.94 -18.42
C PHE A 180 7.25 17.30 -18.74
N PHE A 181 5.95 17.43 -18.46
CA PHE A 181 5.21 18.71 -18.66
C PHE A 181 5.64 19.82 -17.71
N LEU A 182 6.09 19.50 -16.50
CA LEU A 182 6.56 20.50 -15.53
C LEU A 182 7.98 21.00 -15.80
N ARG A 183 8.71 20.41 -16.75
CA ARG A 183 10.07 20.81 -17.17
C ARG A 183 10.11 21.63 -18.45
N SER A 184 9.01 21.73 -19.18
CA SER A 184 8.84 22.55 -20.37
C SER A 184 8.27 23.92 -20.01
#